data_e6fc1f07b330da58fb01daf2422b4e99
#
_entry.id   e6fc1f07b330da58fb01daf2422b4e99
#
_cell.length_a   1.000
_cell.length_b   1.000
_cell.length_c   1.000
_cell.angle_alpha   90.00
_cell.angle_beta   90.00
_cell.angle_gamma   90.00
#
_symmetry.space_group_name_H-M   'P 1'
#
loop_
_entity.id
_entity.type
_entity.pdbx_description
1 polymer ?
#
loop_
_entity_poly.entity_id
_entity_poly.type
_entity_poly.pdbx_seq_one_letter_code
_entity_poly.pdbx_strand_id
1 'polypeptide(L)'
;MSTLTRHSAIPYTGPAPTNRTPYVPAQGEAADARGAEIASKIAHPAVSQERGQDMPTFAVEREKITEVLAALKSHPDLQFTMPLDCFGADYPKREKRFDVVYQLYSLKNNERVRLKVRVAENE
;
A
#
# COMPACT_ATOMS: atom_id res chain seq x y z
N MET A 1 -2.80 38.19 2.48
CA MET A 1 -2.67 37.54 2.52
C MET A 1 -2.31 36.92 2.78
N SER A 2 -2.21 37.06 2.61
CA SER A 2 -1.98 36.48 2.58
C SER A 2 -1.42 35.93 2.47
N THR A 3 -1.23 35.83 2.26
CA THR A 3 -0.88 35.30 1.99
C THR A 3 -0.22 34.77 2.23
N LEU A 4 -0.12 34.64 2.21
CA LEU A 4 0.35 34.02 2.20
C LEU A 4 0.66 33.37 2.62
N THR A 5 0.63 33.07 2.95
CA THR A 5 0.93 32.34 3.03
C THR A 5 0.97 31.60 2.98
N ARG A 6 0.77 31.26 3.19
CA ARG A 6 0.84 30.32 2.58
C ARG A 6 1.54 30.06 1.62
N HIS A 7 1.95 29.70 1.42
CA HIS A 7 2.44 29.49 0.53
C HIS A 7 2.27 29.83 -0.60
N SER A 8 2.32 29.99 -0.69
CA SER A 8 2.21 30.51 -1.52
C SER A 8 1.79 30.58 -2.56
N ALA A 9 1.95 30.73 -2.80
CA ALA A 9 0.96 31.19 -3.61
C ALA A 9 1.24 31.58 -5.02
N ILE A 10 2.31 31.16 -5.57
CA ILE A 10 2.55 31.34 -6.99
C ILE A 10 1.86 30.19 -7.70
N PRO A 11 0.89 30.47 -8.59
CA PRO A 11 0.23 29.39 -9.32
C PRO A 11 1.22 28.67 -10.22
N TYR A 12 1.05 27.37 -10.33
CA TYR A 12 1.81 26.58 -11.26
C TYR A 12 1.45 26.96 -12.69
N THR A 13 2.43 27.41 -13.47
CA THR A 13 2.21 27.87 -14.84
C THR A 13 2.78 26.93 -15.90
N GLY A 14 3.43 25.84 -15.49
CA GLY A 14 3.99 24.86 -16.42
C GLY A 14 2.94 23.94 -17.01
N PRO A 15 3.36 22.92 -17.76
CA PRO A 15 2.43 21.93 -18.28
C PRO A 15 1.75 21.18 -17.15
N ALA A 16 0.50 20.76 -17.39
CA ALA A 16 -0.24 19.97 -16.42
C ALA A 16 0.49 18.66 -16.14
N PRO A 17 0.52 18.22 -14.87
CA PRO A 17 1.10 16.90 -14.55
C PRO A 17 0.41 15.81 -15.35
N THR A 18 1.17 14.78 -15.72
CA THR A 18 0.63 13.66 -16.51
C THR A 18 -0.36 12.82 -15.73
N ASN A 19 -0.26 12.81 -14.41
CA ASN A 19 -1.20 12.08 -13.55
C ASN A 19 -1.85 13.07 -12.59
N ARG A 20 -2.94 13.65 -13.03
CA ARG A 20 -3.72 14.61 -12.23
C ARG A 20 -4.94 13.99 -11.60
N THR A 21 -5.21 12.75 -11.91
CA THR A 21 -6.39 12.07 -11.38
C THR A 21 -6.27 11.96 -9.86
N PRO A 22 -7.24 12.45 -9.10
CA PRO A 22 -7.23 12.25 -7.66
C PRO A 22 -7.25 10.76 -7.33
N TYR A 23 -6.61 10.40 -6.24
CA TYR A 23 -6.68 9.03 -5.77
C TYR A 23 -8.12 8.72 -5.36
N VAL A 24 -8.67 7.66 -5.93
CA VAL A 24 -9.99 7.15 -5.54
C VAL A 24 -9.77 5.74 -4.98
N PRO A 25 -10.08 5.51 -3.71
CA PRO A 25 -9.89 4.18 -3.14
C PRO A 25 -10.74 3.14 -3.85
N ALA A 26 -10.12 2.01 -4.18
CA ALA A 26 -10.86 0.84 -4.63
C ALA A 26 -11.52 0.23 -3.40
N GLN A 27 -12.83 0.08 -3.41
CA GLN A 27 -13.58 -0.39 -2.25
C GLN A 27 -14.23 -1.74 -2.50
N GLY A 28 -14.36 -2.51 -1.42
CA GLY A 28 -15.10 -3.76 -1.44
C GLY A 28 -14.58 -4.73 -2.49
N GLU A 29 -15.47 -5.18 -3.35
CA GLU A 29 -15.15 -6.17 -4.37
C GLU A 29 -14.10 -5.69 -5.37
N ALA A 30 -14.09 -4.39 -5.68
CA ALA A 30 -13.10 -3.84 -6.60
C ALA A 30 -11.69 -3.93 -6.00
N ALA A 31 -11.55 -3.67 -4.71
CA ALA A 31 -10.27 -3.82 -4.02
C ALA A 31 -9.83 -5.28 -4.03
N ASP A 32 -10.74 -6.20 -3.77
CA ASP A 32 -10.42 -7.62 -3.73
C ASP A 32 -10.05 -8.15 -5.13
N ALA A 33 -10.74 -7.71 -6.17
CA ALA A 33 -10.43 -8.09 -7.54
C ALA A 33 -9.05 -7.61 -7.96
N ARG A 34 -8.72 -6.36 -7.63
CA ARG A 34 -7.39 -5.82 -7.93
C ARG A 34 -6.33 -6.54 -7.12
N GLY A 35 -6.63 -6.88 -5.87
CA GLY A 35 -5.73 -7.66 -5.04
C GLY A 35 -5.40 -9.01 -5.65
N ALA A 36 -6.40 -9.70 -6.21
CA ALA A 36 -6.17 -10.97 -6.88
C ALA A 36 -5.24 -10.82 -8.09
N GLU A 37 -5.39 -9.75 -8.87
CA GLU A 37 -4.48 -9.47 -9.98
C GLU A 37 -3.05 -9.25 -9.51
N ILE A 38 -2.87 -8.45 -8.47
CA ILE A 38 -1.54 -8.15 -7.92
C ILE A 38 -0.90 -9.42 -7.37
N ALA A 39 -1.64 -10.21 -6.61
CA ALA A 39 -1.14 -11.47 -6.06
C ALA A 39 -0.69 -12.42 -7.17
N SER A 40 -1.45 -12.48 -8.25
CA SER A 40 -1.11 -13.29 -9.41
C SER A 40 0.19 -12.83 -10.08
N LYS A 41 0.41 -11.51 -10.16
CA LYS A 41 1.61 -10.97 -10.78
C LYS A 41 2.87 -11.23 -9.97
N ILE A 42 2.82 -11.08 -8.66
CA ILE A 42 3.99 -11.35 -7.82
C ILE A 42 4.18 -12.83 -7.53
N ALA A 43 3.11 -13.62 -7.54
CA ALA A 43 3.11 -15.08 -7.43
C ALA A 43 4.04 -15.61 -6.32
N HIS A 44 3.99 -15.01 -5.14
CA HIS A 44 4.85 -15.38 -4.02
C HIS A 44 4.08 -16.23 -3.02
N PRO A 45 4.62 -17.41 -2.63
CA PRO A 45 3.87 -18.31 -1.74
C PRO A 45 3.64 -17.77 -0.33
N ALA A 46 4.44 -16.79 0.11
CA ALA A 46 4.29 -16.20 1.44
C ALA A 46 3.20 -15.14 1.51
N VAL A 47 2.55 -14.84 0.38
CA VAL A 47 1.51 -13.81 0.29
C VAL A 47 0.14 -14.46 0.25
N SER A 48 -0.74 -14.02 1.15
CA SER A 48 -2.15 -14.44 1.16
C SER A 48 -3.01 -13.19 1.05
N GLN A 49 -3.97 -13.23 0.12
CA GLN A 49 -4.87 -12.10 -0.03
C GLN A 49 -5.89 -12.09 1.09
N GLU A 50 -6.17 -10.90 1.62
CA GLU A 50 -7.23 -10.67 2.58
C GLU A 50 -8.25 -9.68 2.02
N ARG A 51 -9.44 -9.66 2.60
CA ARG A 51 -10.43 -8.69 2.21
C ARG A 51 -10.01 -7.31 2.65
N GLY A 52 -10.00 -6.37 1.72
CA GLY A 52 -9.76 -4.97 2.00
C GLY A 52 -11.03 -4.18 1.81
N GLN A 53 -11.25 -3.17 2.66
CA GLN A 53 -12.41 -2.30 2.50
C GLN A 53 -12.11 -1.11 1.61
N ASP A 54 -10.88 -0.62 1.70
CA ASP A 54 -10.46 0.63 1.08
C ASP A 54 -9.29 0.46 0.13
N MET A 55 -8.63 -0.69 0.13
CA MET A 55 -7.51 -0.97 -0.76
C MET A 55 -7.19 -2.46 -0.75
N PRO A 56 -6.53 -2.97 -1.81
CA PRO A 56 -6.05 -4.34 -1.80
C PRO A 56 -5.18 -4.61 -0.56
N THR A 57 -5.44 -5.71 0.11
CA THR A 57 -4.79 -6.05 1.37
C THR A 57 -4.25 -7.47 1.32
N PHE A 58 -3.04 -7.66 1.82
CA PHE A 58 -2.37 -8.96 1.82
C PHE A 58 -1.78 -9.24 3.19
N ALA A 59 -1.80 -10.50 3.58
CA ALA A 59 -1.03 -10.99 4.71
C ALA A 59 0.27 -11.59 4.18
N VAL A 60 1.38 -11.28 4.82
CA VAL A 60 2.71 -11.72 4.39
C VAL A 60 3.42 -12.36 5.57
N GLU A 61 4.12 -13.46 5.32
CA GLU A 61 4.94 -14.09 6.35
C GLU A 61 6.12 -13.19 6.73
N ARG A 62 6.39 -13.09 8.02
CA ARG A 62 7.40 -12.18 8.56
C ARG A 62 8.78 -12.36 7.91
N GLU A 63 9.18 -13.61 7.71
CA GLU A 63 10.49 -13.93 7.17
C GLU A 63 10.64 -13.53 5.70
N LYS A 64 9.53 -13.28 5.01
CA LYS A 64 9.55 -13.03 3.57
C LYS A 64 9.13 -11.61 3.20
N ILE A 65 8.90 -10.75 4.19
CA ILE A 65 8.40 -9.38 3.92
C ILE A 65 9.35 -8.60 3.01
N THR A 66 10.65 -8.73 3.20
CA THR A 66 11.63 -8.01 2.38
C THR A 66 11.54 -8.43 0.92
N GLU A 67 11.40 -9.73 0.66
CA GLU A 67 11.25 -10.27 -0.70
C GLU A 67 9.98 -9.76 -1.36
N VAL A 68 8.88 -9.73 -0.61
CA VAL A 68 7.59 -9.27 -1.13
C VAL A 68 7.62 -7.78 -1.43
N LEU A 69 8.22 -6.99 -0.55
CA LEU A 69 8.38 -5.55 -0.79
C LEU A 69 9.22 -5.30 -2.04
N ALA A 70 10.31 -6.06 -2.21
CA ALA A 70 11.16 -5.93 -3.39
C ALA A 70 10.39 -6.32 -4.68
N ALA A 71 9.59 -7.37 -4.62
CA ALA A 71 8.79 -7.80 -5.77
C ALA A 71 7.77 -6.74 -6.16
N LEU A 72 7.06 -6.17 -5.20
CA LEU A 72 6.10 -5.10 -5.47
C LEU A 72 6.76 -3.86 -6.06
N LYS A 73 7.94 -3.52 -5.58
CA LYS A 73 8.67 -2.36 -6.06
C LYS A 73 9.18 -2.54 -7.48
N SER A 74 9.73 -3.70 -7.79
CA SER A 74 10.45 -3.92 -9.04
C SER A 74 9.59 -4.44 -10.17
N HIS A 75 8.38 -4.97 -9.89
CA HIS A 75 7.53 -5.50 -10.95
C HIS A 75 7.11 -4.36 -11.91
N PRO A 76 7.37 -4.50 -13.21
CA PRO A 76 7.16 -3.39 -14.15
C PRO A 76 5.71 -2.93 -14.26
N ASP A 77 4.74 -3.79 -13.98
CA ASP A 77 3.32 -3.43 -14.02
C ASP A 77 2.79 -2.90 -12.70
N LEU A 78 3.55 -3.00 -11.62
CA LEU A 78 3.10 -2.62 -10.29
C LEU A 78 3.81 -1.38 -9.76
N GLN A 79 5.12 -1.46 -9.61
CA GLN A 79 5.98 -0.35 -9.18
C GLN A 79 5.47 0.38 -7.93
N PHE A 80 5.23 -0.38 -6.86
CA PHE A 80 4.92 0.19 -5.55
C PHE A 80 6.20 0.68 -4.90
N THR A 81 6.63 1.87 -5.31
CA THR A 81 7.94 2.41 -4.95
C THR A 81 7.90 3.36 -3.78
N MET A 82 6.73 3.83 -3.39
CA MET A 82 6.60 4.83 -2.35
C MET A 82 5.96 4.24 -1.09
N PRO A 83 6.73 4.10 0.00
CA PRO A 83 6.13 3.74 1.28
C PRO A 83 5.38 4.96 1.84
N LEU A 84 4.12 4.77 2.16
CA LEU A 84 3.30 5.84 2.73
C LEU A 84 3.31 5.79 4.25
N ASP A 85 3.29 4.58 4.80
CA ASP A 85 3.17 4.42 6.25
C ASP A 85 3.63 3.04 6.67
N CYS A 86 4.09 2.94 7.91
CA CYS A 86 4.43 1.68 8.55
C CYS A 86 4.07 1.82 10.03
N PHE A 87 3.13 1.02 10.50
CA PHE A 87 2.68 1.13 11.88
C PHE A 87 2.31 -0.22 12.46
N GLY A 88 2.19 -0.29 13.77
CA GLY A 88 1.77 -1.49 14.48
C GLY A 88 0.33 -1.39 14.93
N ALA A 89 -0.38 -2.50 14.89
CA ALA A 89 -1.72 -2.62 15.46
C ALA A 89 -1.71 -3.76 16.47
N ASP A 90 -2.35 -3.55 17.61
CA ASP A 90 -2.39 -4.50 18.71
C ASP A 90 -3.75 -5.19 18.79
N TYR A 91 -3.73 -6.51 18.72
CA TYR A 91 -4.93 -7.34 18.87
C TYR A 91 -4.72 -8.29 20.05
N PRO A 92 -4.96 -7.81 21.29
CA PRO A 92 -4.52 -8.54 22.51
C PRO A 92 -5.07 -9.94 22.68
N LYS A 93 -6.18 -10.26 22.00
CA LYS A 93 -6.82 -11.57 22.13
C LYS A 93 -6.32 -12.59 21.12
N ARG A 94 -5.45 -12.19 20.19
CA ARG A 94 -4.88 -13.12 19.21
C ARG A 94 -3.58 -13.72 19.73
N GLU A 95 -3.28 -14.93 19.27
CA GLU A 95 -2.00 -15.57 19.55
C GLU A 95 -0.85 -14.76 18.97
N LYS A 96 -0.94 -14.43 17.67
CA LYS A 96 -0.03 -13.47 17.07
C LYS A 96 -0.64 -12.09 17.24
N ARG A 97 -0.27 -11.45 18.32
CA ARG A 97 -0.94 -10.29 18.88
C ARG A 97 -0.83 -9.05 18.00
N PHE A 98 0.32 -8.84 17.37
CA PHE A 98 0.59 -7.60 16.66
C PHE A 98 0.54 -7.79 15.16
N ASP A 99 0.00 -6.80 14.47
CA ASP A 99 0.18 -6.63 13.03
C ASP A 99 1.16 -5.50 12.81
N VAL A 100 2.16 -5.73 11.98
CA VAL A 100 2.96 -4.65 11.41
C VAL A 100 2.37 -4.37 10.04
N VAL A 101 1.91 -3.15 9.84
CA VAL A 101 1.15 -2.78 8.64
C VAL A 101 1.97 -1.83 7.80
N TYR A 102 2.13 -2.17 6.52
CA TYR A 102 2.81 -1.34 5.54
C TYR A 102 1.80 -0.87 4.51
N GLN A 103 1.79 0.42 4.22
CA GLN A 103 0.99 0.97 3.13
C GLN A 103 1.92 1.50 2.06
N LEU A 104 1.72 1.06 0.84
CA LEU A 104 2.58 1.39 -0.30
C LEU A 104 1.75 2.05 -1.40
N TYR A 105 2.41 2.91 -2.18
CA TYR A 105 1.77 3.61 -3.26
C TYR A 105 2.54 3.42 -4.57
N SER A 106 1.80 3.23 -5.65
CA SER A 106 2.33 3.17 -7.00
C SER A 106 1.95 4.45 -7.74
N LEU A 107 2.94 5.27 -8.06
CA LEU A 107 2.72 6.45 -8.89
C LEU A 107 2.28 6.07 -10.30
N LYS A 108 2.82 4.97 -10.81
CA LYS A 108 2.50 4.49 -12.15
C LYS A 108 1.01 4.22 -12.32
N ASN A 109 0.41 3.53 -11.35
CA ASN A 109 -0.97 3.08 -11.44
C ASN A 109 -1.93 3.90 -10.57
N ASN A 110 -1.41 4.87 -9.82
CA ASN A 110 -2.19 5.66 -8.88
C ASN A 110 -3.03 4.79 -7.96
N GLU A 111 -2.37 3.85 -7.30
CA GLU A 111 -3.05 2.91 -6.41
C GLU A 111 -2.24 2.63 -5.16
N ARG A 112 -2.93 2.15 -4.13
CA ARG A 112 -2.33 1.81 -2.84
C ARG A 112 -2.59 0.36 -2.51
N VAL A 113 -1.65 -0.23 -1.77
CA VAL A 113 -1.84 -1.58 -1.21
C VAL A 113 -1.46 -1.56 0.26
N ARG A 114 -2.02 -2.50 1.00
CA ARG A 114 -1.73 -2.71 2.42
C ARG A 114 -1.16 -4.11 2.60
N LEU A 115 -0.02 -4.18 3.28
CA LEU A 115 0.58 -5.46 3.67
C LEU A 115 0.52 -5.57 5.19
N LYS A 116 0.14 -6.73 5.69
CA LYS A 116 0.10 -7.01 7.12
C LYS A 116 1.01 -8.18 7.45
N VAL A 117 1.86 -7.99 8.44
CA VAL A 117 2.72 -9.04 8.97
C VAL A 117 2.29 -9.29 10.42
N ARG A 118 1.87 -10.51 10.70
CA ARG A 118 1.44 -10.88 12.05
C ARG A 118 2.62 -11.41 12.83
N VAL A 119 2.82 -10.84 14.01
CA VAL A 119 3.93 -11.24 14.87
C VAL A 119 3.45 -11.50 16.28
N ALA A 120 4.12 -12.41 16.96
CA ALA A 120 3.86 -12.67 18.36
C ALA A 120 4.59 -11.65 19.24
N GLU A 121 4.20 -11.61 20.52
CA GLU A 121 4.72 -10.62 21.46
C GLU A 121 6.24 -10.70 21.62
N ASN A 122 6.81 -11.88 21.43
CA ASN A 122 8.25 -12.14 21.61
C ASN A 122 9.03 -12.13 20.30
N GLU A 123 8.46 -11.66 19.24
CA GLU A 123 9.12 -11.55 17.92
C GLU A 123 9.52 -10.07 17.60
#